data_32620323ec289da9ec1e3e0d71fb00d6
#
_entry.id   32620323ec289da9ec1e3e0d71fb00d6
#
_cell.length_a   1.000
_cell.length_b   1.000
_cell.length_c   1.000
_cell.angle_alpha   90.00
_cell.angle_beta   90.00
_cell.angle_gamma   90.00
#
_symmetry.space_group_name_H-M   'P 1'
#
loop_
_entity.id
_entity.type
_entity.pdbx_description
1 polymer ?
#
loop_
_entity_poly.entity_id
_entity_poly.type
_entity_poly.pdbx_seq_one_letter_code
_entity_poly.pdbx_strand_id
1 'polypeptide(L)'
;VGDKIRLADTDLIIEVERDLTAERTNGQKGLTYGEEVKFGGGKVIRDGMGQSQVTRAAGAVDTVITNALIVDHAGIYKADVGLRDGRIHKIGKAGNPDTQPGIDIIIGPGTEAIAGEGKILTAGGFDSHIHFICPQQIEDALHSGLTTMLGGGTGPAHGTLATTCTPGPWHIGRMLQAADAFPMNLAFAGKGNASQPDALVEMVKGGACALKLHEDWGT
;
A
#
# COMPACT_ATOMS: atom_id res chain seq x y z
N VAL A 1 -0.07 15.48 19.39
CA VAL A 1 -1.27 16.10 18.80
C VAL A 1 -1.09 17.60 18.81
N GLY A 2 -1.45 18.27 17.71
CA GLY A 2 -1.26 19.71 17.52
C GLY A 2 0.12 20.10 16.98
N ASP A 3 1.05 19.18 16.85
CA ASP A 3 2.36 19.45 16.25
C ASP A 3 2.23 19.74 14.77
N LYS A 4 2.98 20.74 14.31
CA LYS A 4 3.01 21.18 12.92
C LYS A 4 4.27 20.72 12.23
N ILE A 5 4.11 20.04 11.11
CA ILE A 5 5.21 19.41 10.39
C ILE A 5 5.13 19.83 8.92
N ARG A 6 6.27 20.18 8.34
CA ARG A 6 6.34 20.40 6.89
C ARG A 6 6.18 19.06 6.15
N LEU A 7 5.29 19.04 5.17
CA LEU A 7 5.06 17.86 4.34
C LEU A 7 6.17 17.77 3.28
N ALA A 8 7.17 16.94 3.55
CA ALA A 8 8.33 16.72 2.69
C ALA A 8 8.98 18.05 2.25
N ASP A 9 9.36 18.17 0.98
CA ASP A 9 9.99 19.37 0.40
C ASP A 9 8.96 20.31 -0.25
N THR A 10 7.84 20.50 0.41
CA THR A 10 6.76 21.40 -0.03
C THR A 10 6.57 22.56 0.93
N ASP A 11 5.75 23.54 0.57
CA ASP A 11 5.33 24.62 1.46
C ASP A 11 4.12 24.27 2.34
N LEU A 12 3.61 23.05 2.22
CA LEU A 12 2.48 22.59 3.01
C LEU A 12 2.90 22.26 4.44
N ILE A 13 2.15 22.80 5.39
CA ILE A 13 2.30 22.48 6.80
C ILE A 13 1.07 21.65 7.22
N ILE A 14 1.32 20.45 7.71
CA ILE A 14 0.31 19.56 8.26
C ILE A 14 0.32 19.65 9.78
N GLU A 15 -0.84 19.43 10.41
CA GLU A 15 -0.99 19.38 11.87
C GLU A 15 -1.46 17.99 12.30
N VAL A 16 -0.81 17.41 13.30
CA VAL A 16 -1.14 16.08 13.81
C VAL A 16 -2.44 16.15 14.61
N GLU A 17 -3.49 15.53 14.10
CA GLU A 17 -4.84 15.55 14.68
C GLU A 17 -5.00 14.52 15.80
N ARG A 18 -4.39 13.35 15.66
CA ARG A 18 -4.53 12.23 16.60
C ARG A 18 -3.22 11.47 16.78
N ASP A 19 -3.12 10.72 17.88
CA ASP A 19 -2.02 9.78 18.14
C ASP A 19 -2.61 8.46 18.65
N LEU A 20 -2.81 7.51 17.74
CA LEU A 20 -3.41 6.22 18.06
C LEU A 20 -2.49 5.33 18.91
N THR A 21 -1.18 5.62 18.95
CA THR A 21 -0.22 4.88 19.78
C THR A 21 -0.30 5.30 21.25
N ALA A 22 -0.81 6.50 21.52
CA ALA A 22 -0.92 7.08 22.87
C ALA A 22 -2.35 7.23 23.35
N GLU A 23 -3.37 7.13 22.49
CA GLU A 23 -4.77 7.22 22.87
C GLU A 23 -5.13 6.16 23.91
N ARG A 24 -5.83 6.59 24.98
CA ARG A 24 -6.29 5.68 26.03
C ARG A 24 -7.43 4.81 25.51
N THR A 25 -7.39 3.55 25.88
CA THR A 25 -8.42 2.56 25.57
C THR A 25 -9.50 2.52 26.65
N ASN A 26 -10.60 1.82 26.39
CA ASN A 26 -11.71 1.61 27.34
C ASN A 26 -12.48 2.88 27.73
N GLY A 27 -12.68 3.81 26.80
CA GLY A 27 -13.52 4.99 27.01
C GLY A 27 -12.89 6.09 27.87
N GLN A 28 -11.66 5.94 28.31
CA GLN A 28 -10.92 7.00 28.99
C GLN A 28 -10.45 8.05 27.95
N LYS A 29 -10.65 9.33 28.28
CA LYS A 29 -10.15 10.43 27.45
C LYS A 29 -8.70 10.77 27.82
N GLY A 30 -7.93 11.16 26.81
CA GLY A 30 -6.56 11.64 26.96
C GLY A 30 -5.53 10.74 26.31
N LEU A 31 -4.29 11.16 26.41
CA LEU A 31 -3.13 10.48 25.83
C LEU A 31 -2.22 9.97 26.95
N THR A 32 -1.59 8.83 26.72
CA THR A 32 -0.55 8.29 27.61
C THR A 32 0.69 8.00 26.77
N TYR A 33 1.67 8.88 26.88
CA TYR A 33 2.97 8.72 26.22
C TYR A 33 3.90 7.82 27.03
N GLY A 34 4.86 7.18 26.34
CA GLY A 34 5.84 6.30 26.93
C GLY A 34 5.45 4.81 26.92
N GLU A 35 4.28 4.49 26.41
CA GLU A 35 3.80 3.11 26.22
C GLU A 35 3.96 2.61 24.78
N GLU A 36 4.45 3.48 23.89
CA GLU A 36 4.68 3.12 22.48
C GLU A 36 5.82 2.13 22.36
N VAL A 37 5.66 1.18 21.45
CA VAL A 37 6.76 0.32 21.03
C VAL A 37 7.67 1.12 20.10
N LYS A 38 8.98 1.07 20.36
CA LYS A 38 9.99 1.75 19.53
C LYS A 38 11.03 0.78 19.01
N PHE A 39 11.43 1.00 17.78
CA PHE A 39 12.57 0.33 17.19
C PHE A 39 13.85 0.97 17.75
N GLY A 40 14.63 0.19 18.50
CA GLY A 40 15.93 0.59 19.03
C GLY A 40 15.95 1.46 20.29
N GLY A 41 14.81 1.86 20.84
CA GLY A 41 14.73 2.65 22.09
C GLY A 41 13.34 2.58 22.71
N GLY A 42 13.20 3.06 23.95
CA GLY A 42 11.93 3.00 24.67
C GLY A 42 11.49 1.56 24.96
N LYS A 43 10.26 1.22 24.60
CA LYS A 43 9.74 -0.16 24.66
C LYS A 43 10.31 -0.94 23.47
N VAL A 44 11.43 -1.57 23.66
CA VAL A 44 12.18 -2.27 22.60
C VAL A 44 11.40 -3.49 22.12
N ILE A 45 11.41 -3.71 20.82
CA ILE A 45 10.82 -4.88 20.18
C ILE A 45 11.76 -6.07 20.40
N ARG A 46 11.59 -6.74 21.49
CA ARG A 46 12.23 -8.01 21.84
C ARG A 46 11.39 -8.75 22.86
N ASP A 47 11.68 -10.04 23.02
CA ASP A 47 10.94 -10.96 23.87
C ASP A 47 10.70 -10.44 25.30
N GLY A 48 9.46 -10.55 25.74
CA GLY A 48 9.02 -10.12 27.07
C GLY A 48 8.93 -8.59 27.25
N MET A 49 9.21 -7.81 26.22
CA MET A 49 9.08 -6.35 26.24
C MET A 49 8.00 -5.92 25.23
N GLY A 50 8.38 -5.34 24.10
CA GLY A 50 7.44 -4.98 23.05
C GLY A 50 7.01 -6.15 22.15
N GLN A 51 7.69 -7.29 22.25
CA GLN A 51 7.36 -8.53 21.55
C GLN A 51 6.75 -9.53 22.53
N SER A 52 5.64 -10.13 22.13
CA SER A 52 4.97 -11.23 22.84
C SER A 52 5.44 -12.60 22.30
N GLN A 53 4.98 -13.67 22.96
CA GLN A 53 5.15 -15.05 22.47
C GLN A 53 4.02 -15.50 21.52
N VAL A 54 3.11 -14.60 21.16
CA VAL A 54 1.99 -14.91 20.26
C VAL A 54 2.53 -15.26 18.89
N THR A 55 2.16 -16.46 18.41
CA THR A 55 2.55 -16.90 17.07
C THR A 55 1.70 -16.21 16.00
N ARG A 56 2.15 -16.25 14.73
CA ARG A 56 1.35 -15.80 13.59
C ARG A 56 -0.02 -16.51 13.54
N ALA A 57 -0.09 -17.80 13.81
CA ALA A 57 -1.34 -18.56 13.84
C ALA A 57 -2.29 -18.07 14.93
N ALA A 58 -1.76 -17.56 16.03
CA ALA A 58 -2.54 -17.02 17.15
C ALA A 58 -2.85 -15.51 17.03
N GLY A 59 -2.41 -14.86 15.96
CA GLY A 59 -2.82 -13.48 15.66
C GLY A 59 -1.71 -12.45 15.55
N ALA A 60 -0.42 -12.82 15.71
CA ALA A 60 0.67 -11.90 15.45
C ALA A 60 0.74 -11.52 13.95
N VAL A 61 1.15 -10.29 13.68
CA VAL A 61 1.30 -9.78 12.31
C VAL A 61 2.62 -10.26 11.67
N ASP A 62 2.67 -10.24 10.33
CA ASP A 62 3.89 -10.59 9.59
C ASP A 62 4.91 -9.46 9.67
N THR A 63 4.45 -8.24 9.49
CA THR A 63 5.28 -7.03 9.52
C THR A 63 4.57 -5.94 10.31
N VAL A 64 5.31 -5.15 11.06
CA VAL A 64 4.83 -3.95 11.74
C VAL A 64 5.65 -2.74 11.33
N ILE A 65 4.98 -1.62 10.99
CA ILE A 65 5.61 -0.31 10.82
C ILE A 65 5.28 0.48 12.08
N THR A 66 6.31 0.91 12.83
CA THR A 66 6.10 1.58 14.13
C THR A 66 6.11 3.08 14.03
N ASN A 67 5.23 3.75 14.78
CA ASN A 67 5.22 5.20 15.02
C ASN A 67 5.28 6.05 13.73
N ALA A 68 4.60 5.66 12.69
CA ALA A 68 4.53 6.43 11.45
C ALA A 68 3.56 7.61 11.59
N LEU A 69 3.91 8.76 11.00
CA LEU A 69 2.96 9.83 10.76
C LEU A 69 2.19 9.51 9.48
N ILE A 70 0.91 9.19 9.62
CA ILE A 70 0.06 8.78 8.50
C ILE A 70 -0.70 9.99 7.98
N VAL A 71 -0.71 10.14 6.66
CA VAL A 71 -1.53 11.12 5.94
C VAL A 71 -2.38 10.35 4.94
N ASP A 72 -3.67 10.26 5.22
CA ASP A 72 -4.63 9.56 4.37
C ASP A 72 -6.01 10.22 4.38
N HIS A 73 -7.02 9.54 3.81
CA HIS A 73 -8.40 10.02 3.75
C HIS A 73 -9.08 10.17 5.12
N ALA A 74 -8.57 9.54 6.17
CA ALA A 74 -9.11 9.61 7.51
C ALA A 74 -8.52 10.76 8.34
N GLY A 75 -7.46 11.41 7.84
CA GLY A 75 -6.81 12.54 8.47
C GLY A 75 -5.29 12.44 8.57
N ILE A 76 -4.73 13.16 9.54
CA ILE A 76 -3.30 13.24 9.81
C ILE A 76 -3.06 12.76 11.24
N TYR A 77 -2.48 11.59 11.37
CA TYR A 77 -2.37 10.94 12.67
C TYR A 77 -1.12 10.05 12.79
N LYS A 78 -0.63 9.92 14.02
CA LYS A 78 0.43 8.97 14.33
C LYS A 78 -0.17 7.62 14.68
N ALA A 79 0.36 6.54 14.09
CA ALA A 79 -0.05 5.16 14.38
C ALA A 79 1.04 4.15 14.00
N ASP A 80 0.86 2.93 14.51
CA ASP A 80 1.52 1.74 14.01
C ASP A 80 0.66 1.08 12.93
N VAL A 81 1.29 0.39 11.98
CA VAL A 81 0.60 -0.35 10.91
C VAL A 81 1.04 -1.81 10.93
N GLY A 82 0.10 -2.70 11.13
CA GLY A 82 0.30 -4.14 11.03
C GLY A 82 -0.04 -4.67 9.64
N LEU A 83 0.87 -5.43 9.04
CA LEU A 83 0.68 -6.10 7.76
C LEU A 83 0.57 -7.60 7.96
N ARG A 84 -0.36 -8.23 7.24
CA ARG A 84 -0.54 -9.68 7.24
C ARG A 84 -1.01 -10.14 5.85
N ASP A 85 -0.40 -11.20 5.35
CA ASP A 85 -0.70 -11.75 4.02
C ASP A 85 -0.58 -10.69 2.91
N GLY A 86 0.43 -9.79 3.01
CA GLY A 86 0.67 -8.72 2.05
C GLY A 86 -0.39 -7.60 2.05
N ARG A 87 -1.20 -7.49 3.11
CA ARG A 87 -2.28 -6.50 3.24
C ARG A 87 -2.17 -5.73 4.55
N ILE A 88 -2.69 -4.52 4.58
CA ILE A 88 -2.90 -3.77 5.82
C ILE A 88 -3.91 -4.55 6.66
N HIS A 89 -3.45 -5.11 7.77
CA HIS A 89 -4.29 -5.86 8.70
C HIS A 89 -4.98 -4.93 9.68
N LYS A 90 -4.21 -4.00 10.26
CA LYS A 90 -4.73 -3.01 11.21
C LYS A 90 -3.83 -1.79 11.28
N ILE A 91 -4.45 -0.63 11.58
CA ILE A 91 -3.78 0.62 11.94
C ILE A 91 -4.20 0.94 13.36
N GLY A 92 -3.23 1.19 14.26
CA GLY A 92 -3.51 1.41 15.68
C GLY A 92 -2.26 1.40 16.52
N LYS A 93 -2.30 0.71 17.66
CA LYS A 93 -1.19 0.56 18.60
C LYS A 93 -0.62 -0.84 18.55
N ALA A 94 0.66 -0.95 18.22
CA ALA A 94 1.38 -2.21 18.21
C ALA A 94 2.12 -2.47 19.53
N GLY A 95 2.32 -3.74 19.84
CA GLY A 95 3.12 -4.14 20.99
C GLY A 95 2.82 -5.54 21.52
N ASN A 96 3.10 -5.69 22.80
CA ASN A 96 2.90 -6.93 23.54
C ASN A 96 1.70 -6.78 24.50
N PRO A 97 0.59 -7.49 24.25
CA PRO A 97 -0.62 -7.39 25.07
C PRO A 97 -0.41 -7.84 26.50
N ASP A 98 0.64 -8.65 26.79
CA ASP A 98 0.93 -9.12 28.16
C ASP A 98 1.58 -8.03 29.02
N THR A 99 2.20 -7.03 28.41
CA THR A 99 2.95 -5.97 29.11
C THR A 99 2.42 -4.57 28.89
N GLN A 100 1.53 -4.38 27.88
CA GLN A 100 1.06 -3.07 27.46
C GLN A 100 -0.46 -3.06 27.29
N PRO A 101 -1.14 -2.02 27.79
CA PRO A 101 -2.59 -1.88 27.58
C PRO A 101 -2.92 -1.42 26.16
N GLY A 102 -4.11 -1.83 25.68
CA GLY A 102 -4.69 -1.29 24.46
C GLY A 102 -3.97 -1.67 23.17
N ILE A 103 -3.33 -2.82 23.15
CA ILE A 103 -2.65 -3.31 21.95
C ILE A 103 -3.65 -3.79 20.91
N ASP A 104 -3.59 -3.19 19.74
CA ASP A 104 -4.37 -3.53 18.56
C ASP A 104 -3.64 -4.49 17.61
N ILE A 105 -2.31 -4.35 17.55
CA ILE A 105 -1.43 -5.03 16.61
C ILE A 105 -0.40 -5.82 17.41
N ILE A 106 -0.53 -7.14 17.39
CA ILE A 106 0.32 -8.01 18.21
C ILE A 106 1.65 -8.26 17.48
N ILE A 107 2.74 -7.91 18.16
CA ILE A 107 4.11 -8.22 17.71
C ILE A 107 4.49 -9.57 18.31
N GLY A 108 4.78 -10.55 17.46
CA GLY A 108 5.24 -11.89 17.82
C GLY A 108 6.69 -12.16 17.43
N PRO A 109 7.20 -13.36 17.71
CA PRO A 109 8.59 -13.72 17.44
C PRO A 109 8.96 -13.70 15.95
N GLY A 110 7.99 -13.90 15.06
CA GLY A 110 8.18 -13.90 13.61
C GLY A 110 7.82 -12.59 12.94
N THR A 111 7.49 -11.54 13.69
CA THR A 111 7.12 -10.24 13.14
C THR A 111 8.36 -9.45 12.72
N GLU A 112 8.42 -9.05 11.45
CA GLU A 112 9.41 -8.08 10.98
C GLU A 112 9.02 -6.67 11.44
N ALA A 113 10.00 -5.87 11.87
CA ALA A 113 9.75 -4.49 12.31
C ALA A 113 10.43 -3.48 11.39
N ILE A 114 9.65 -2.50 10.94
CA ILE A 114 10.10 -1.36 10.14
C ILE A 114 9.90 -0.09 10.96
N ALA A 115 10.98 0.67 11.17
CA ALA A 115 10.92 1.94 11.89
C ALA A 115 10.22 3.01 11.03
N GLY A 116 9.06 3.46 11.48
CA GLY A 116 8.31 4.57 10.90
C GLY A 116 8.59 5.92 11.56
N GLU A 117 9.37 5.93 12.63
CA GLU A 117 9.75 7.14 13.36
C GLU A 117 10.41 8.16 12.44
N GLY A 118 9.91 9.41 12.48
CA GLY A 118 10.39 10.50 11.65
C GLY A 118 10.03 10.39 10.16
N LYS A 119 9.14 9.47 9.80
CA LYS A 119 8.68 9.27 8.43
C LYS A 119 7.19 9.59 8.27
N ILE A 120 6.84 10.06 7.09
CA ILE A 120 5.44 10.24 6.68
C ILE A 120 5.05 9.04 5.83
N LEU A 121 3.98 8.37 6.23
CA LEU A 121 3.42 7.21 5.53
C LEU A 121 2.14 7.63 4.80
N THR A 122 2.10 7.40 3.51
CA THR A 122 0.93 7.63 2.67
C THR A 122 0.52 6.35 1.96
N ALA A 123 -0.68 6.32 1.40
CA ALA A 123 -1.02 5.31 0.40
C ALA A 123 -0.04 5.40 -0.78
N GLY A 124 0.31 4.27 -1.36
CA GLY A 124 1.10 4.25 -2.59
C GLY A 124 0.34 4.89 -3.75
N GLY A 125 1.08 5.52 -4.65
CA GLY A 125 0.50 6.14 -5.83
C GLY A 125 -0.16 5.11 -6.76
N PHE A 126 -1.25 5.52 -7.40
CA PHE A 126 -1.95 4.74 -8.42
C PHE A 126 -1.89 5.53 -9.74
N ASP A 127 -1.18 5.00 -10.73
CA ASP A 127 -1.18 5.56 -12.08
C ASP A 127 -2.15 4.78 -12.97
N SER A 128 -3.18 5.45 -13.46
CA SER A 128 -4.25 4.86 -14.28
C SER A 128 -4.09 5.09 -15.78
N HIS A 129 -2.94 5.62 -16.21
CA HIS A 129 -2.69 5.92 -17.63
C HIS A 129 -1.28 5.50 -18.04
N ILE A 130 -1.04 4.19 -18.09
CA ILE A 130 0.27 3.63 -18.40
C ILE A 130 0.33 3.10 -19.83
N HIS A 131 1.42 3.45 -20.51
CA HIS A 131 1.88 2.78 -21.72
C HIS A 131 2.93 1.76 -21.34
N PHE A 132 2.56 0.48 -21.28
CA PHE A 132 3.51 -0.59 -20.98
C PHE A 132 4.43 -0.85 -22.18
N ILE A 133 5.60 -0.22 -22.14
CA ILE A 133 6.61 -0.29 -23.22
C ILE A 133 7.78 -1.17 -22.79
N CYS A 134 8.38 -0.87 -21.62
CA CYS A 134 9.55 -1.60 -21.12
C CYS A 134 9.45 -1.85 -19.62
N PRO A 135 10.03 -2.95 -19.10
CA PRO A 135 9.91 -3.30 -17.67
C PRO A 135 10.62 -2.32 -16.73
N GLN A 136 11.62 -1.58 -17.20
CA GLN A 136 12.36 -0.61 -16.37
C GLN A 136 11.45 0.48 -15.79
N GLN A 137 10.39 0.86 -16.48
CA GLN A 137 9.43 1.84 -15.98
C GLN A 137 8.75 1.40 -14.66
N ILE A 138 8.68 0.09 -14.38
CA ILE A 138 8.09 -0.43 -13.15
C ILE A 138 9.01 -0.15 -11.96
N GLU A 139 10.31 -0.33 -12.13
CA GLU A 139 11.30 -0.01 -11.10
C GLU A 139 11.32 1.49 -10.81
N ASP A 140 11.31 2.33 -11.86
CA ASP A 140 11.25 3.79 -11.72
C ASP A 140 9.96 4.23 -10.99
N ALA A 141 8.83 3.60 -11.30
CA ALA A 141 7.56 3.86 -10.65
C ALA A 141 7.60 3.51 -9.16
N LEU A 142 8.15 2.34 -8.80
CA LEU A 142 8.31 1.93 -7.40
C LEU A 142 9.19 2.92 -6.62
N HIS A 143 10.33 3.34 -7.19
CA HIS A 143 11.21 4.33 -6.57
C HIS A 143 10.54 5.72 -6.43
N SER A 144 9.54 6.00 -7.25
CA SER A 144 8.74 7.23 -7.19
C SER A 144 7.52 7.14 -6.25
N GLY A 145 7.33 5.99 -5.57
CA GLY A 145 6.23 5.79 -4.63
C GLY A 145 4.92 5.30 -5.26
N LEU A 146 4.94 4.88 -6.53
CA LEU A 146 3.80 4.19 -7.14
C LEU A 146 3.77 2.73 -6.68
N THR A 147 2.59 2.22 -6.35
CA THR A 147 2.36 0.81 -5.97
C THR A 147 1.39 0.10 -6.90
N THR A 148 0.72 0.85 -7.75
CA THR A 148 -0.24 0.30 -8.72
C THR A 148 -0.12 1.03 -10.05
N MET A 149 -0.03 0.28 -11.13
CA MET A 149 -0.04 0.78 -12.50
C MET A 149 -1.16 0.10 -13.29
N LEU A 150 -2.03 0.91 -13.88
CA LEU A 150 -3.09 0.46 -14.76
C LEU A 150 -2.93 1.08 -16.14
N GLY A 151 -2.94 0.28 -17.16
CA GLY A 151 -2.83 0.76 -18.52
C GLY A 151 -2.81 -0.37 -19.53
N GLY A 152 -2.09 -0.21 -20.61
CA GLY A 152 -2.02 -1.23 -21.65
C GLY A 152 -0.79 -1.10 -22.52
N GLY A 153 -0.76 -1.90 -23.55
CA GLY A 153 0.35 -2.11 -24.45
C GLY A 153 0.70 -3.58 -24.54
N THR A 154 1.67 -3.88 -25.35
CA THR A 154 2.14 -5.26 -25.57
C THR A 154 3.61 -5.43 -25.19
N GLY A 155 4.14 -4.47 -24.43
CA GLY A 155 5.54 -4.46 -24.02
C GLY A 155 6.50 -4.23 -25.18
N PRO A 156 7.77 -4.63 -25.03
CA PRO A 156 8.80 -4.42 -26.05
C PRO A 156 8.56 -5.16 -27.38
N ALA A 157 7.71 -6.20 -27.36
CA ALA A 157 7.44 -7.02 -28.55
C ALA A 157 6.84 -6.21 -29.72
N HIS A 158 6.11 -5.15 -29.39
CA HIS A 158 5.50 -4.25 -30.36
C HIS A 158 5.66 -2.80 -29.89
N GLY A 159 6.90 -2.35 -29.67
CA GLY A 159 7.19 -1.06 -29.06
C GLY A 159 6.50 0.14 -29.70
N THR A 160 6.27 0.13 -31.01
CA THR A 160 5.54 1.18 -31.72
C THR A 160 4.01 1.07 -31.59
N LEU A 161 3.52 -0.04 -31.09
CA LEU A 161 2.11 -0.28 -30.81
C LEU A 161 1.80 -0.12 -29.32
N ALA A 162 2.71 0.49 -28.56
CA ALA A 162 2.52 0.81 -27.17
C ALA A 162 1.39 1.81 -27.02
N THR A 163 0.25 1.31 -26.62
CA THR A 163 -0.95 2.08 -26.35
C THR A 163 -1.36 1.91 -24.90
N THR A 164 -2.36 2.63 -24.48
CA THR A 164 -2.93 2.47 -23.13
C THR A 164 -3.93 1.33 -23.04
N CYS A 165 -4.00 0.45 -24.03
CA CYS A 165 -4.79 -0.77 -24.00
C CYS A 165 -4.01 -1.99 -24.46
N THR A 166 -4.43 -3.16 -23.98
CA THR A 166 -3.93 -4.47 -24.39
C THR A 166 -5.07 -5.19 -25.12
N PRO A 167 -5.05 -5.24 -26.47
CA PRO A 167 -6.20 -5.72 -27.22
C PRO A 167 -6.23 -7.24 -27.34
N GLY A 168 -7.32 -7.84 -26.96
CA GLY A 168 -7.61 -9.26 -27.13
C GLY A 168 -7.09 -10.18 -26.02
N PRO A 169 -7.79 -11.31 -25.81
CA PRO A 169 -7.50 -12.22 -24.69
C PRO A 169 -6.07 -12.79 -24.72
N TRP A 170 -5.51 -13.00 -25.90
CA TRP A 170 -4.16 -13.54 -26.03
C TRP A 170 -3.12 -12.56 -25.50
N HIS A 171 -3.17 -11.29 -25.92
CA HIS A 171 -2.22 -10.27 -25.44
C HIS A 171 -2.40 -9.99 -23.95
N ILE A 172 -3.64 -9.92 -23.47
CA ILE A 172 -3.94 -9.76 -22.03
C ILE A 172 -3.31 -10.91 -21.25
N GLY A 173 -3.49 -12.16 -21.69
CA GLY A 173 -2.89 -13.33 -21.05
C GLY A 173 -1.37 -13.28 -21.01
N ARG A 174 -0.72 -12.81 -22.09
CA ARG A 174 0.76 -12.65 -22.13
C ARG A 174 1.23 -11.55 -21.18
N MET A 175 0.52 -10.43 -21.11
CA MET A 175 0.86 -9.34 -20.19
C MET A 175 0.65 -9.74 -18.72
N LEU A 176 -0.42 -10.47 -18.41
CA LEU A 176 -0.64 -11.02 -17.06
C LEU A 176 0.51 -11.96 -16.66
N GLN A 177 0.96 -12.85 -17.55
CA GLN A 177 2.09 -13.72 -17.27
C GLN A 177 3.41 -12.95 -17.06
N ALA A 178 3.63 -11.90 -17.84
CA ALA A 178 4.81 -11.04 -17.66
C ALA A 178 4.76 -10.28 -16.33
N ALA A 179 3.58 -9.93 -15.88
CA ALA A 179 3.37 -9.19 -14.62
C ALA A 179 3.79 -9.96 -13.36
N ASP A 180 3.74 -11.28 -13.37
CA ASP A 180 4.09 -12.13 -12.22
C ASP A 180 5.54 -11.94 -11.75
N ALA A 181 6.41 -11.40 -12.60
CA ALA A 181 7.82 -11.17 -12.27
C ALA A 181 8.07 -9.91 -11.43
N PHE A 182 7.08 -9.03 -11.27
CA PHE A 182 7.28 -7.71 -10.68
C PHE A 182 6.57 -7.53 -9.34
N PRO A 183 7.25 -6.93 -8.34
CA PRO A 183 6.67 -6.66 -7.03
C PRO A 183 5.79 -5.39 -7.04
N MET A 184 4.84 -5.30 -7.95
CA MET A 184 3.92 -4.18 -8.14
C MET A 184 2.53 -4.70 -8.49
N ASN A 185 1.48 -3.97 -8.13
CA ASN A 185 0.14 -4.24 -8.63
C ASN A 185 0.05 -3.75 -10.08
N LEU A 186 -0.02 -4.68 -11.01
CA LEU A 186 -0.13 -4.40 -12.44
C LEU A 186 -1.51 -4.79 -12.95
N ALA A 187 -2.14 -3.88 -13.69
CA ALA A 187 -3.48 -4.06 -14.20
C ALA A 187 -3.56 -3.66 -15.67
N PHE A 188 -4.25 -4.46 -16.48
CA PHE A 188 -4.31 -4.25 -17.92
C PHE A 188 -5.69 -3.86 -18.38
N ALA A 189 -5.74 -2.77 -19.16
CA ALA A 189 -6.95 -2.29 -19.81
C ALA A 189 -7.09 -2.94 -21.19
N GLY A 190 -8.23 -3.52 -21.47
CA GLY A 190 -8.60 -3.96 -22.80
C GLY A 190 -9.00 -2.79 -23.71
N LYS A 191 -9.11 -3.02 -25.01
CA LYS A 191 -9.64 -2.04 -25.96
C LYS A 191 -11.13 -1.83 -25.70
N GLY A 192 -11.52 -0.59 -25.40
CA GLY A 192 -12.90 -0.20 -25.09
C GLY A 192 -13.73 0.29 -26.26
N ASN A 193 -13.08 0.68 -27.38
CA ASN A 193 -13.76 1.08 -28.59
C ASN A 193 -14.13 -0.17 -29.39
N ALA A 194 -15.41 -0.46 -29.49
CA ALA A 194 -15.93 -1.59 -30.24
C ALA A 194 -17.34 -1.29 -30.77
N SER A 195 -17.66 -1.77 -31.97
CA SER A 195 -18.97 -1.60 -32.59
C SER A 195 -20.01 -2.57 -32.04
N GLN A 196 -19.59 -3.63 -31.36
CA GLN A 196 -20.48 -4.64 -30.76
C GLN A 196 -20.03 -5.00 -29.35
N PRO A 197 -20.96 -5.26 -28.41
CA PRO A 197 -20.64 -5.56 -27.03
C PRO A 197 -19.80 -6.82 -26.82
N ASP A 198 -19.91 -7.80 -27.70
CA ASP A 198 -19.22 -9.08 -27.57
C ASP A 198 -17.68 -8.93 -27.50
N ALA A 199 -17.13 -7.98 -28.25
CA ALA A 199 -15.70 -7.68 -28.21
C ALA A 199 -15.26 -7.16 -26.83
N LEU A 200 -16.10 -6.40 -26.14
CA LEU A 200 -15.84 -5.92 -24.78
C LEU A 200 -15.90 -7.05 -23.76
N VAL A 201 -16.88 -7.94 -23.94
CA VAL A 201 -17.03 -9.14 -23.10
C VAL A 201 -15.79 -10.04 -23.22
N GLU A 202 -15.23 -10.20 -24.41
CA GLU A 202 -13.98 -10.94 -24.61
C GLU A 202 -12.80 -10.32 -23.88
N MET A 203 -12.67 -8.98 -23.85
CA MET A 203 -11.61 -8.30 -23.08
C MET A 203 -11.72 -8.63 -21.60
N VAL A 204 -12.92 -8.49 -21.02
CA VAL A 204 -13.18 -8.77 -19.60
C VAL A 204 -12.93 -10.25 -19.27
N LYS A 205 -13.42 -11.18 -20.08
CA LYS A 205 -13.18 -12.62 -19.91
C LYS A 205 -11.69 -12.98 -20.06
N GLY A 206 -10.94 -12.23 -20.85
CA GLY A 206 -9.49 -12.38 -21.03
C GLY A 206 -8.68 -11.88 -19.84
N GLY A 207 -9.31 -11.19 -18.87
CA GLY A 207 -8.65 -10.69 -17.67
C GLY A 207 -8.41 -9.18 -17.65
N ALA A 208 -9.00 -8.43 -18.59
CA ALA A 208 -8.93 -6.96 -18.53
C ALA A 208 -9.68 -6.45 -17.29
N CYS A 209 -9.02 -5.57 -16.52
CA CYS A 209 -9.61 -4.94 -15.33
C CYS A 209 -10.31 -3.61 -15.65
N ALA A 210 -10.04 -3.06 -16.84
CA ALA A 210 -10.61 -1.82 -17.34
C ALA A 210 -10.75 -1.87 -18.87
N LEU A 211 -11.47 -0.91 -19.42
CA LEU A 211 -11.62 -0.72 -20.85
C LEU A 211 -11.14 0.70 -21.20
N LYS A 212 -10.15 0.80 -22.09
CA LYS A 212 -9.65 2.09 -22.57
C LYS A 212 -10.46 2.56 -23.77
N LEU A 213 -11.07 3.71 -23.63
CA LEU A 213 -11.66 4.49 -24.72
C LEU A 213 -10.63 5.51 -25.21
N HIS A 214 -10.50 5.65 -26.51
CA HIS A 214 -9.60 6.60 -27.14
C HIS A 214 -10.24 7.24 -28.36
N GLU A 215 -10.16 8.55 -28.44
CA GLU A 215 -10.80 9.36 -29.47
C GLU A 215 -10.36 9.00 -30.89
N ASP A 216 -9.08 8.62 -31.06
CA ASP A 216 -8.50 8.28 -32.37
C ASP A 216 -9.00 6.94 -32.94
N TRP A 217 -9.67 6.12 -32.14
CA TRP A 217 -10.07 4.76 -32.57
C TRP A 217 -11.53 4.68 -33.01
N GLY A 218 -12.26 5.79 -32.96
CA GLY A 218 -13.68 5.84 -33.23
C GLY A 218 -14.54 5.13 -32.17
N THR A 219 -15.79 5.02 -32.43
CA THR A 219 -16.81 4.37 -31.57
C THR A 219 -17.26 3.05 -32.15
#